data_a18a78db6cc27f1291b014da483f665f
#
_entry.id   a18a78db6cc27f1291b014da483f665f
#
_cell.length_a   1.000
_cell.length_b   1.000
_cell.length_c   1.000
_cell.angle_alpha   90.00
_cell.angle_beta   90.00
_cell.angle_gamma   90.00
#
_symmetry.space_group_name_H-M   'P 1'
#
loop_
_entity.id
_entity.type
_entity.pdbx_description
1 polymer ?
#
loop_
_entity_poly.entity_id
_entity_poly.type
_entity_poly.pdbx_seq_one_letter_code
_entity_poly.pdbx_strand_id
1 'polypeptide(L)'
;MGKYEDFIGRYQCPHSVVDFLVTFYKDNPEMHTPGAQGVKANVDKKIKESTDLYVNMNDAKVQMAGFAEYEAHLSNAMQSYMDKYPDVMKQNPFGLVESFNLQYYPIGGGFKSDHHERSGELDKTIKRMLVFMTYLNDVPDGGTNFKYFDHKETAVKGKTLIWPSDWTHTHSGEISHTQEKMIATGWFS
;
A
#
# COMPACT_ATOMS: atom_id res chain seq x y z
N MET A 1 14.54 -3.77 -28.36
CA MET A 1 14.30 -4.53 -27.14
C MET A 1 12.83 -4.42 -26.79
N GLY A 2 12.07 -5.51 -26.76
CA GLY A 2 10.66 -5.49 -26.34
C GLY A 2 10.60 -5.01 -24.90
N LYS A 3 9.66 -4.09 -24.60
CA LYS A 3 9.41 -3.64 -23.24
C LYS A 3 8.78 -4.81 -22.51
N TYR A 4 9.46 -5.42 -21.55
CA TYR A 4 8.89 -6.47 -20.71
C TYR A 4 7.75 -5.85 -19.89
N GLU A 5 6.66 -6.61 -19.71
CA GLU A 5 5.55 -6.23 -18.85
C GLU A 5 5.97 -6.33 -17.38
N ASP A 6 5.77 -5.27 -16.62
CA ASP A 6 6.15 -5.20 -15.21
C ASP A 6 5.04 -5.64 -14.25
N PHE A 7 3.84 -5.92 -14.77
CA PHE A 7 2.65 -6.29 -13.99
C PHE A 7 2.28 -5.30 -12.87
N ILE A 8 2.74 -4.05 -12.98
CA ILE A 8 2.38 -2.98 -12.05
C ILE A 8 1.27 -2.14 -12.70
N GLY A 9 0.07 -2.19 -12.13
CA GLY A 9 -1.04 -1.29 -12.48
C GLY A 9 -0.84 0.09 -11.86
N ARG A 10 -1.17 1.14 -12.61
CA ARG A 10 -1.03 2.55 -12.18
C ARG A 10 -2.35 3.27 -12.39
N TYR A 11 -2.94 3.75 -11.33
CA TYR A 11 -4.26 4.37 -11.31
C TYR A 11 -4.22 5.70 -10.58
N GLN A 12 -5.24 6.53 -10.75
CA GLN A 12 -5.33 7.83 -10.09
C GLN A 12 -6.53 7.87 -9.14
N CYS A 13 -6.27 7.98 -7.85
CA CYS A 13 -7.27 8.24 -6.83
C CYS A 13 -7.66 9.74 -6.85
N PRO A 14 -8.95 10.09 -6.77
CA PRO A 14 -9.37 11.48 -6.67
C PRO A 14 -8.70 12.18 -5.47
N HIS A 15 -8.25 13.42 -5.66
CA HIS A 15 -7.57 14.15 -4.61
C HIS A 15 -8.46 14.40 -3.38
N SER A 16 -9.77 14.59 -3.56
CA SER A 16 -10.73 14.71 -2.45
C SER A 16 -10.72 13.47 -1.54
N VAL A 17 -10.62 12.27 -2.14
CA VAL A 17 -10.54 11.00 -1.40
C VAL A 17 -9.21 10.90 -0.65
N VAL A 18 -8.11 11.30 -1.30
CA VAL A 18 -6.79 11.37 -0.65
C VAL A 18 -6.80 12.34 0.53
N ASP A 19 -7.40 13.52 0.36
CA ASP A 19 -7.50 14.53 1.43
C ASP A 19 -8.33 14.01 2.61
N PHE A 20 -9.41 13.27 2.33
CA PHE A 20 -10.17 12.57 3.37
C PHE A 20 -9.29 11.60 4.17
N LEU A 21 -8.49 10.74 3.50
CA LEU A 21 -7.62 9.76 4.17
C LEU A 21 -6.57 10.45 5.07
N VAL A 22 -5.98 11.54 4.58
CA VAL A 22 -5.02 12.35 5.35
C VAL A 22 -5.68 12.99 6.56
N THR A 23 -6.88 13.55 6.38
CA THR A 23 -7.66 14.18 7.46
C THR A 23 -8.05 13.14 8.51
N PHE A 24 -8.58 11.99 8.08
CA PHE A 24 -8.92 10.90 9.00
C PHE A 24 -7.72 10.44 9.83
N TYR A 25 -6.55 10.27 9.21
CA TYR A 25 -5.33 9.93 9.95
C TYR A 25 -5.01 10.99 11.01
N LYS A 26 -5.01 12.27 10.63
CA LYS A 26 -4.66 13.38 11.54
C LYS A 26 -5.63 13.55 12.70
N ASP A 27 -6.92 13.34 12.45
CA ASP A 27 -7.99 13.55 13.43
C ASP A 27 -8.16 12.38 14.41
N ASN A 28 -7.44 11.26 14.22
CA ASN A 28 -7.54 10.08 15.07
C ASN A 28 -6.18 9.63 15.63
N PRO A 29 -5.45 10.52 16.34
CA PRO A 29 -4.12 10.18 16.86
C PRO A 29 -4.13 9.03 17.89
N GLU A 30 -5.26 8.78 18.54
CA GLU A 30 -5.44 7.66 19.48
C GLU A 30 -5.42 6.29 18.81
N MET A 31 -5.63 6.23 17.48
CA MET A 31 -5.54 5.00 16.69
C MET A 31 -4.12 4.75 16.15
N HIS A 32 -3.19 5.66 16.40
CA HIS A 32 -1.83 5.55 15.89
C HIS A 32 -1.01 4.52 16.67
N THR A 33 -0.27 3.70 15.94
CA THR A 33 0.66 2.71 16.50
C THR A 33 2.02 2.85 15.83
N PRO A 34 3.13 2.52 16.53
CA PRO A 34 4.44 2.42 15.89
C PRO A 34 4.40 1.42 14.74
N GLY A 35 5.01 1.75 13.62
CA GLY A 35 5.11 0.85 12.46
C GLY A 35 5.78 -0.46 12.84
N ALA A 36 5.09 -1.56 12.60
CA ALA A 36 5.55 -2.90 12.89
C ALA A 36 5.72 -3.72 11.60
N GLN A 37 6.49 -4.82 11.70
CA GLN A 37 6.76 -5.73 10.61
C GLN A 37 6.79 -7.18 11.06
N GLY A 38 6.59 -8.09 10.09
CA GLY A 38 6.63 -9.53 10.33
C GLY A 38 5.48 -10.04 11.20
N VAL A 39 5.46 -11.36 11.39
CA VAL A 39 4.39 -12.08 12.08
C VAL A 39 4.23 -11.65 13.54
N LYS A 40 5.36 -11.34 14.19
CA LYS A 40 5.40 -10.95 15.62
C LYS A 40 5.17 -9.47 15.85
N ALA A 41 4.79 -8.71 14.83
CA ALA A 41 4.61 -7.27 14.87
C ALA A 41 5.81 -6.56 15.54
N ASN A 42 7.03 -6.94 15.15
CA ASN A 42 8.26 -6.35 15.69
C ASN A 42 8.39 -4.89 15.26
N VAL A 43 8.67 -4.02 16.21
CA VAL A 43 9.01 -2.62 15.96
C VAL A 43 10.54 -2.50 15.90
N ASP A 44 11.09 -2.32 14.69
CA ASP A 44 12.51 -2.04 14.48
C ASP A 44 12.66 -0.87 13.50
N LYS A 45 12.98 0.29 14.02
CA LYS A 45 13.14 1.53 13.23
C LYS A 45 14.27 1.47 12.21
N LYS A 46 15.23 0.54 12.35
CA LYS A 46 16.27 0.31 11.34
C LYS A 46 15.69 -0.32 10.08
N ILE A 47 14.59 -1.06 10.20
CA ILE A 47 13.91 -1.74 9.11
C ILE A 47 12.70 -0.91 8.63
N LYS A 48 11.82 -0.51 9.57
CA LYS A 48 10.64 0.31 9.27
C LYS A 48 10.47 1.41 10.32
N GLU A 49 10.51 2.66 9.89
CA GLU A 49 10.27 3.81 10.73
C GLU A 49 9.04 4.57 10.21
N SER A 50 7.90 4.28 10.82
CA SER A 50 6.60 4.88 10.50
C SER A 50 5.72 4.95 11.73
N THR A 51 4.61 5.69 11.61
CA THR A 51 3.45 5.64 12.50
C THR A 51 2.26 5.19 11.66
N ASP A 52 1.65 4.08 12.05
CA ASP A 52 0.60 3.42 11.27
C ASP A 52 -0.76 3.57 11.95
N LEU A 53 -1.83 3.71 11.17
CA LEU A 53 -3.22 3.62 11.59
C LEU A 53 -3.89 2.48 10.80
N TYR A 54 -4.38 1.46 11.51
CA TYR A 54 -5.07 0.32 10.90
C TYR A 54 -6.53 0.67 10.63
N VAL A 55 -6.94 0.59 9.38
CA VAL A 55 -8.32 0.78 8.93
C VAL A 55 -8.99 -0.58 8.82
N ASN A 56 -9.82 -0.92 9.79
CA ASN A 56 -10.64 -2.12 9.78
C ASN A 56 -12.05 -1.74 9.32
N MET A 57 -12.46 -2.19 8.14
CA MET A 57 -13.77 -1.86 7.56
C MET A 57 -14.96 -2.39 8.36
N ASN A 58 -14.73 -3.32 9.30
CA ASN A 58 -15.76 -3.79 10.24
C ASN A 58 -15.86 -2.93 11.51
N ASP A 59 -14.95 -1.96 11.70
CA ASP A 59 -14.99 -1.04 12.82
C ASP A 59 -16.08 0.03 12.61
N ALA A 60 -16.95 0.22 13.61
CA ALA A 60 -18.07 1.16 13.52
C ALA A 60 -17.61 2.61 13.26
N LYS A 61 -16.47 3.04 13.86
CA LYS A 61 -15.91 4.37 13.64
C LYS A 61 -15.47 4.56 12.18
N VAL A 62 -14.86 3.52 11.59
CA VAL A 62 -14.44 3.51 10.18
C VAL A 62 -15.65 3.54 9.26
N GLN A 63 -16.67 2.72 9.53
CA GLN A 63 -17.91 2.70 8.75
C GLN A 63 -18.62 4.06 8.78
N MET A 64 -18.69 4.70 9.95
CA MET A 64 -19.31 6.02 10.10
C MET A 64 -18.49 7.15 9.44
N ALA A 65 -17.18 7.00 9.33
CA ALA A 65 -16.31 8.00 8.73
C ALA A 65 -16.42 8.12 7.20
N GLY A 66 -16.93 7.09 6.51
CA GLY A 66 -17.25 7.17 5.07
C GLY A 66 -16.10 6.81 4.14
N PHE A 67 -15.45 5.66 4.33
CA PHE A 67 -14.41 5.14 3.44
C PHE A 67 -14.92 4.63 2.07
N ALA A 68 -16.23 4.69 1.83
CA ALA A 68 -16.88 4.11 0.64
C ALA A 68 -16.28 4.61 -0.69
N GLU A 69 -15.88 5.88 -0.78
CA GLU A 69 -15.27 6.43 -2.00
C GLU A 69 -13.87 5.84 -2.25
N TYR A 70 -13.09 5.57 -1.19
CA TYR A 70 -11.79 4.92 -1.33
C TYR A 70 -11.94 3.44 -1.69
N GLU A 71 -12.90 2.73 -1.10
CA GLU A 71 -13.24 1.36 -1.49
C GLU A 71 -13.69 1.26 -2.94
N ALA A 72 -14.54 2.18 -3.38
CA ALA A 72 -14.97 2.26 -4.78
C ALA A 72 -13.78 2.50 -5.72
N HIS A 73 -12.84 3.39 -5.33
CA HIS A 73 -11.61 3.60 -6.10
C HIS A 73 -10.78 2.32 -6.20
N LEU A 74 -10.54 1.63 -5.09
CA LEU A 74 -9.77 0.38 -5.07
C LEU A 74 -10.47 -0.73 -5.89
N SER A 75 -11.80 -0.84 -5.80
CA SER A 75 -12.58 -1.81 -6.58
C SER A 75 -12.47 -1.55 -8.08
N ASN A 76 -12.58 -0.29 -8.50
CA ASN A 76 -12.44 0.10 -9.91
C ASN A 76 -11.00 -0.12 -10.44
N ALA A 77 -10.00 0.19 -9.62
CA ALA A 77 -8.61 -0.04 -9.96
C ALA A 77 -8.30 -1.54 -10.08
N MET A 78 -8.82 -2.35 -9.16
CA MET A 78 -8.70 -3.82 -9.20
C MET A 78 -9.39 -4.39 -10.44
N GLN A 79 -10.62 -3.94 -10.77
CA GLN A 79 -11.31 -4.39 -11.98
C GLN A 79 -10.49 -4.07 -13.24
N SER A 80 -9.97 -2.85 -13.35
CA SER A 80 -9.10 -2.44 -14.46
C SER A 80 -7.81 -3.26 -14.53
N TYR A 81 -7.27 -3.67 -13.38
CA TYR A 81 -6.12 -4.57 -13.31
C TYR A 81 -6.45 -5.97 -13.84
N MET A 82 -7.59 -6.53 -13.44
CA MET A 82 -8.08 -7.83 -13.89
C MET A 82 -8.42 -7.84 -15.39
N ASP A 83 -8.96 -6.76 -15.91
CA ASP A 83 -9.24 -6.61 -17.34
C ASP A 83 -7.95 -6.63 -18.16
N LYS A 84 -6.88 -6.02 -17.64
CA LYS A 84 -5.55 -6.04 -18.29
C LYS A 84 -4.84 -7.38 -18.13
N TYR A 85 -5.01 -8.05 -16.99
CA TYR A 85 -4.34 -9.31 -16.63
C TYR A 85 -5.36 -10.40 -16.25
N PRO A 86 -6.17 -10.90 -17.19
CA PRO A 86 -7.31 -11.77 -16.89
C PRO A 86 -6.92 -13.12 -16.24
N ASP A 87 -5.68 -13.55 -16.38
CA ASP A 87 -5.21 -14.79 -15.77
C ASP A 87 -5.15 -14.72 -14.23
N VAL A 88 -5.15 -13.53 -13.65
CA VAL A 88 -5.23 -13.37 -12.18
C VAL A 88 -6.56 -13.90 -11.64
N MET A 89 -7.64 -13.85 -12.43
CA MET A 89 -8.96 -14.38 -12.06
C MET A 89 -9.04 -15.92 -12.06
N LYS A 90 -8.06 -16.60 -12.64
CA LYS A 90 -7.97 -18.07 -12.63
C LYS A 90 -7.42 -18.62 -11.29
N GLN A 91 -7.00 -17.74 -10.42
CA GLN A 91 -6.59 -18.05 -9.06
C GLN A 91 -7.80 -18.22 -8.14
N ASN A 92 -7.54 -18.49 -6.86
CA ASN A 92 -8.61 -18.49 -5.86
C ASN A 92 -9.32 -17.12 -5.81
N PRO A 93 -10.62 -17.09 -5.50
CA PRO A 93 -11.31 -15.82 -5.28
C PRO A 93 -10.58 -14.96 -4.24
N PHE A 94 -10.43 -13.68 -4.52
CA PHE A 94 -9.77 -12.72 -3.64
C PHE A 94 -10.51 -11.39 -3.66
N GLY A 95 -10.29 -10.57 -2.64
CA GLY A 95 -10.91 -9.27 -2.49
C GLY A 95 -10.29 -8.44 -1.38
N LEU A 96 -10.88 -7.32 -1.03
CA LEU A 96 -10.47 -6.48 0.09
C LEU A 96 -11.04 -7.04 1.39
N VAL A 97 -10.38 -8.05 1.97
CA VAL A 97 -10.85 -8.75 3.19
C VAL A 97 -9.97 -8.48 4.42
N GLU A 98 -8.75 -8.00 4.23
CA GLU A 98 -7.87 -7.58 5.32
C GLU A 98 -8.07 -6.09 5.65
N SER A 99 -7.75 -5.70 6.90
CA SER A 99 -7.55 -4.28 7.23
C SER A 99 -6.39 -3.73 6.42
N PHE A 100 -6.48 -2.47 6.01
CA PHE A 100 -5.37 -1.78 5.38
C PHE A 100 -4.78 -0.71 6.30
N ASN A 101 -3.66 -0.12 5.92
CA ASN A 101 -2.92 0.82 6.75
C ASN A 101 -2.84 2.20 6.11
N LEU A 102 -3.07 3.24 6.91
CA LEU A 102 -2.56 4.58 6.63
C LEU A 102 -1.21 4.68 7.35
N GLN A 103 -0.14 4.98 6.62
CA GLN A 103 1.22 5.01 7.15
C GLN A 103 1.83 6.39 6.95
N TYR A 104 2.32 6.95 8.04
CA TYR A 104 3.09 8.19 8.04
C TYR A 104 4.57 7.88 8.28
N TYR A 105 5.41 8.39 7.42
CA TYR A 105 6.86 8.31 7.51
C TYR A 105 7.43 9.71 7.74
N PRO A 106 8.16 9.94 8.84
CA PRO A 106 8.85 11.20 9.06
C PRO A 106 9.99 11.38 8.07
N ILE A 107 10.56 12.57 7.99
CA ILE A 107 11.79 12.84 7.22
C ILE A 107 12.87 11.86 7.69
N GLY A 108 13.52 11.15 6.78
CA GLY A 108 14.48 10.07 7.06
C GLY A 108 13.85 8.72 7.43
N GLY A 109 12.52 8.67 7.63
CA GLY A 109 11.76 7.43 7.86
C GLY A 109 11.45 6.69 6.57
N GLY A 110 11.04 5.43 6.70
CA GLY A 110 10.66 4.58 5.56
C GLY A 110 10.63 3.10 5.90
N PHE A 111 10.22 2.30 4.94
CA PHE A 111 10.44 0.85 4.96
C PHE A 111 11.70 0.55 4.16
N LYS A 112 12.83 0.43 4.87
CA LYS A 112 14.19 0.48 4.34
C LYS A 112 14.66 -0.86 3.78
N SER A 113 14.03 -1.97 4.19
CA SER A 113 14.40 -3.32 3.76
C SER A 113 13.60 -3.77 2.55
N ASP A 114 14.28 -4.46 1.64
CA ASP A 114 13.62 -5.20 0.57
C ASP A 114 12.69 -6.27 1.16
N HIS A 115 11.44 -6.30 0.71
CA HIS A 115 10.43 -7.24 1.17
C HIS A 115 9.41 -7.56 0.08
N HIS A 116 8.63 -8.59 0.33
CA HIS A 116 7.44 -8.96 -0.44
C HIS A 116 6.35 -9.40 0.55
N GLU A 117 5.11 -9.41 0.11
CA GLU A 117 3.96 -9.50 1.01
C GLU A 117 3.48 -10.94 1.25
N ARG A 118 3.78 -11.85 0.32
CA ARG A 118 3.42 -13.27 0.39
C ARG A 118 4.55 -14.06 1.02
N SER A 119 4.68 -13.99 2.35
CA SER A 119 5.82 -14.60 3.06
C SER A 119 5.63 -16.06 3.45
N GLY A 120 4.41 -16.58 3.46
CA GLY A 120 4.12 -17.94 3.91
C GLY A 120 4.23 -18.20 5.41
N GLU A 121 4.53 -17.18 6.20
CA GLU A 121 4.68 -17.30 7.67
C GLU A 121 3.34 -17.41 8.40
N LEU A 122 2.26 -16.90 7.80
CA LEU A 122 0.89 -16.98 8.31
C LEU A 122 -0.06 -17.36 7.17
N ASP A 123 -1.12 -18.09 7.49
CA ASP A 123 -2.15 -18.48 6.52
C ASP A 123 -2.73 -17.30 5.74
N LYS A 124 -2.91 -16.16 6.40
CA LYS A 124 -3.41 -14.94 5.74
C LYS A 124 -2.41 -14.38 4.73
N THR A 125 -1.09 -14.42 5.00
CA THR A 125 -0.09 -13.87 4.08
C THR A 125 0.08 -14.73 2.83
N ILE A 126 -0.15 -16.04 2.95
CA ILE A 126 -0.17 -16.97 1.80
C ILE A 126 -1.30 -16.61 0.81
N LYS A 127 -2.42 -16.10 1.31
CA LYS A 127 -3.61 -15.76 0.51
C LYS A 127 -3.49 -14.43 -0.22
N ARG A 128 -2.53 -13.58 0.14
CA ARG A 128 -2.34 -12.28 -0.52
C ARG A 128 -2.00 -12.47 -2.00
N MET A 129 -2.86 -11.98 -2.86
CA MET A 129 -2.72 -12.07 -4.31
C MET A 129 -2.06 -10.82 -4.90
N LEU A 130 -2.59 -9.67 -4.53
CA LEU A 130 -2.13 -8.37 -5.00
C LEU A 130 -1.92 -7.43 -3.81
N VAL A 131 -0.97 -6.54 -3.97
CA VAL A 131 -0.77 -5.38 -3.09
C VAL A 131 -1.40 -4.17 -3.75
N PHE A 132 -2.02 -3.30 -2.97
CA PHE A 132 -2.32 -1.94 -3.40
C PHE A 132 -1.59 -0.93 -2.52
N MET A 133 -1.20 0.19 -3.10
CA MET A 133 -0.62 1.32 -2.39
C MET A 133 -0.98 2.62 -3.09
N THR A 134 -1.52 3.57 -2.32
CA THR A 134 -1.83 4.93 -2.79
C THR A 134 -0.93 5.93 -2.08
N TYR A 135 -0.19 6.75 -2.83
CA TYR A 135 0.56 7.88 -2.27
C TYR A 135 -0.41 8.99 -1.88
N LEU A 136 -0.31 9.49 -0.65
CA LEU A 136 -1.21 10.51 -0.12
C LEU A 136 -0.64 11.94 -0.23
N ASN A 137 0.64 12.07 -0.57
CA ASN A 137 1.28 13.35 -0.88
C ASN A 137 2.36 13.18 -1.96
N ASP A 138 2.79 14.30 -2.54
CA ASP A 138 3.91 14.35 -3.47
C ASP A 138 5.21 14.31 -2.68
N VAL A 139 6.12 13.36 -3.02
CA VAL A 139 7.44 13.21 -2.39
C VAL A 139 8.47 12.88 -3.47
N PRO A 140 9.13 13.89 -4.06
CA PRO A 140 10.02 13.68 -5.22
C PRO A 140 11.14 12.67 -4.99
N ASP A 141 11.64 12.57 -3.74
CA ASP A 141 12.71 11.67 -3.31
C ASP A 141 12.21 10.50 -2.44
N GLY A 142 10.89 10.19 -2.48
CA GLY A 142 10.26 9.24 -1.56
C GLY A 142 9.46 8.11 -2.22
N GLY A 143 9.81 7.71 -3.42
CA GLY A 143 9.12 6.71 -4.22
C GLY A 143 9.20 5.26 -3.70
N THR A 144 8.94 4.32 -4.61
CA THR A 144 9.05 2.88 -4.35
C THR A 144 9.99 2.26 -5.37
N ASN A 145 10.97 1.52 -4.89
CA ASN A 145 11.95 0.84 -5.71
C ASN A 145 11.60 -0.65 -5.83
N PHE A 146 11.46 -1.16 -7.06
CA PHE A 146 11.22 -2.57 -7.34
C PHE A 146 12.54 -3.24 -7.75
N LYS A 147 13.01 -4.16 -6.90
CA LYS A 147 14.36 -4.74 -6.96
C LYS A 147 14.73 -5.40 -8.29
N TYR A 148 13.79 -6.08 -8.92
CA TYR A 148 14.04 -6.88 -10.12
C TYR A 148 13.62 -6.17 -11.41
N PHE A 149 13.09 -4.97 -11.29
CA PHE A 149 12.75 -4.11 -12.42
C PHE A 149 13.69 -2.91 -12.40
N ASP A 150 14.24 -2.54 -13.57
CA ASP A 150 14.99 -1.29 -13.69
C ASP A 150 13.99 -0.10 -13.72
N HIS A 151 13.20 -0.02 -12.65
CA HIS A 151 12.10 0.91 -12.53
C HIS A 151 11.85 1.33 -11.09
N LYS A 152 11.63 2.62 -10.93
CA LYS A 152 11.30 3.30 -9.70
C LYS A 152 10.01 4.08 -9.87
N GLU A 153 9.05 3.86 -8.99
CA GLU A 153 7.83 4.64 -8.91
C GLU A 153 8.06 5.93 -8.14
N THR A 154 7.67 7.05 -8.73
CA THR A 154 7.66 8.34 -8.04
C THR A 154 6.43 8.48 -7.15
N ALA A 155 6.59 9.01 -5.94
CA ALA A 155 5.49 9.32 -5.06
C ALA A 155 4.76 10.59 -5.53
N VAL A 156 3.61 10.39 -6.18
CA VAL A 156 2.72 11.47 -6.66
C VAL A 156 1.37 11.31 -5.96
N LYS A 157 0.84 12.39 -5.40
CA LYS A 157 -0.45 12.39 -4.69
C LYS A 157 -1.57 11.77 -5.53
N GLY A 158 -2.25 10.78 -4.96
CA GLY A 158 -3.33 10.03 -5.59
C GLY A 158 -2.86 8.89 -6.50
N LYS A 159 -1.57 8.77 -6.85
CA LYS A 159 -1.11 7.63 -7.61
C LYS A 159 -1.33 6.35 -6.79
N THR A 160 -2.15 5.45 -7.32
CA THR A 160 -2.40 4.12 -6.77
C THR A 160 -1.69 3.07 -7.63
N LEU A 161 -0.89 2.24 -6.98
CA LEU A 161 -0.22 1.10 -7.59
C LEU A 161 -0.93 -0.18 -7.18
N ILE A 162 -1.02 -1.15 -8.09
CA ILE A 162 -1.43 -2.53 -7.81
C ILE A 162 -0.40 -3.46 -8.45
N TRP A 163 0.13 -4.42 -7.67
CA TRP A 163 1.13 -5.37 -8.15
C TRP A 163 1.02 -6.74 -7.47
N PRO A 164 1.56 -7.83 -8.06
CA PRO A 164 1.61 -9.15 -7.43
C PRO A 164 2.34 -9.13 -6.09
N SER A 165 1.81 -9.83 -5.09
CA SER A 165 2.38 -9.87 -3.74
C SER A 165 3.61 -10.78 -3.59
N ASP A 166 3.99 -11.48 -4.65
CA ASP A 166 5.05 -12.47 -4.66
C ASP A 166 6.46 -11.87 -4.68
N TRP A 167 7.46 -12.72 -4.42
CA TRP A 167 8.89 -12.38 -4.40
C TRP A 167 9.39 -11.71 -5.69
N THR A 168 8.74 -11.95 -6.83
CA THR A 168 9.06 -11.29 -8.11
C THR A 168 8.94 -9.77 -8.04
N HIS A 169 8.10 -9.26 -7.14
CA HIS A 169 7.87 -7.85 -6.88
C HIS A 169 8.45 -7.41 -5.53
N THR A 170 9.60 -8.00 -5.15
CA THR A 170 10.37 -7.53 -4.00
C THR A 170 10.66 -6.04 -4.16
N HIS A 171 10.33 -5.26 -3.15
CA HIS A 171 10.41 -3.79 -3.19
C HIS A 171 10.82 -3.19 -1.85
N SER A 172 11.21 -1.93 -1.88
CA SER A 172 11.50 -1.09 -0.71
C SER A 172 11.05 0.34 -0.93
N GLY A 173 10.73 1.03 0.16
CA GLY A 173 10.41 2.45 0.12
C GLY A 173 11.67 3.29 0.05
N GLU A 174 11.71 4.29 -0.85
CA GLU A 174 12.76 5.29 -0.80
C GLU A 174 12.60 6.18 0.42
N ILE A 175 13.73 6.53 1.00
CA ILE A 175 13.82 7.39 2.16
C ILE A 175 13.87 8.83 1.67
N SER A 176 12.84 9.61 1.99
CA SER A 176 12.89 11.04 1.74
C SER A 176 13.67 11.74 2.84
N HIS A 177 14.63 12.58 2.41
CA HIS A 177 15.41 13.43 3.30
C HIS A 177 14.91 14.88 3.25
N THR A 178 13.89 15.17 2.43
CA THR A 178 13.40 16.52 2.21
C THR A 178 12.03 16.77 2.84
N GLN A 179 11.20 15.74 2.93
CA GLN A 179 9.84 15.86 3.46
C GLN A 179 9.28 14.53 3.97
N GLU A 180 8.20 14.62 4.72
CA GLU A 180 7.42 13.48 5.20
C GLU A 180 6.67 12.80 4.06
N LYS A 181 6.39 11.50 4.21
CA LYS A 181 5.64 10.70 3.25
C LYS A 181 4.44 10.04 3.91
N MET A 182 3.30 10.06 3.23
CA MET A 182 2.12 9.31 3.64
C MET A 182 1.64 8.38 2.53
N ILE A 183 1.24 7.18 2.91
CA ILE A 183 0.63 6.20 2.00
C ILE A 183 -0.58 5.52 2.64
N ALA A 184 -1.49 5.03 1.81
CA ALA A 184 -2.46 4.00 2.18
C ALA A 184 -2.03 2.70 1.51
N THR A 185 -1.92 1.59 2.25
CA THR A 185 -1.47 0.31 1.68
C THR A 185 -2.18 -0.89 2.31
N GLY A 186 -2.40 -1.92 1.52
CA GLY A 186 -3.05 -3.15 1.93
C GLY A 186 -2.99 -4.21 0.83
N TRP A 187 -3.87 -5.21 0.97
CA TRP A 187 -3.80 -6.40 0.13
C TRP A 187 -5.19 -6.82 -0.34
N PHE A 188 -5.24 -7.37 -1.54
CA PHE A 188 -6.33 -8.19 -2.01
C PHE A 188 -5.98 -9.66 -1.73
N SER A 189 -6.79 -10.34 -0.89
CA SER A 189 -6.53 -11.69 -0.36
C SER A 189 -7.70 -12.62 -0.58
#